data_82a29e4eabb9bda82bebd181d712caad
#
_entry.id   82a29e4eabb9bda82bebd181d712caad
#
_cell.length_a   1.000
_cell.length_b   1.000
_cell.length_c   1.000
_cell.angle_alpha   90.00
_cell.angle_beta   90.00
_cell.angle_gamma   90.00
#
_symmetry.space_group_name_H-M   'P 1'
#
loop_
_entity.id
_entity.type
_entity.pdbx_description
1 polymer ?
#
loop_
_entity_poly.entity_id
_entity_poly.type
_entity_poly.pdbx_seq_one_letter_code
_entity_poly.pdbx_strand_id
1 'polypeptide(L)'
;MNYRVQPSAQVDGSAEIGAGSSVWDLAQIREGARLGEGCVIGRGAYVGSGVRMGDNCKLQNYALVYEPAELGDGVFIGPAVVLTNDHNPRSVDPDGKQKRGGDWEAVGVKISDGASIGARAVCVAPITIGRWAMIAAGAVVTKDVPDFALVVGVPARRIGWVGRAGVRLTERTDEPGAWECPRTGELYDEKNDVLTERSV
;
A
#
# COMPACT_ATOMS: atom_id res chain seq x y z
N MET A 1 5.30 15.97 -22.06
CA MET A 1 4.93 15.05 -20.98
C MET A 1 5.73 13.77 -21.18
N ASN A 2 6.45 13.29 -20.16
CA ASN A 2 7.34 12.12 -20.31
C ASN A 2 6.72 10.87 -19.62
N TYR A 3 5.41 10.71 -19.70
CA TYR A 3 4.64 9.55 -19.22
C TYR A 3 3.60 9.12 -20.25
N ARG A 4 3.09 7.89 -20.14
CA ARG A 4 2.13 7.30 -21.08
C ARG A 4 0.77 7.11 -20.41
N VAL A 5 -0.31 7.54 -21.09
CA VAL A 5 -1.70 7.32 -20.68
C VAL A 5 -2.44 6.61 -21.81
N GLN A 6 -3.13 5.51 -21.50
CA GLN A 6 -3.97 4.83 -22.48
C GLN A 6 -5.22 5.65 -22.77
N PRO A 7 -5.74 5.64 -24.01
CA PRO A 7 -6.87 6.50 -24.42
C PRO A 7 -8.15 6.31 -23.59
N SER A 8 -8.37 5.14 -23.03
CA SER A 8 -9.55 4.83 -22.20
C SER A 8 -9.37 5.16 -20.72
N ALA A 9 -8.17 5.58 -20.28
CA ALA A 9 -7.94 6.02 -18.92
C ALA A 9 -8.48 7.44 -18.69
N GLN A 10 -8.95 7.71 -17.48
CA GLN A 10 -9.46 9.00 -17.06
C GLN A 10 -8.47 9.63 -16.09
N VAL A 11 -7.81 10.69 -16.52
CA VAL A 11 -6.84 11.42 -15.68
C VAL A 11 -7.33 12.86 -15.56
N ASP A 12 -7.54 13.32 -14.33
CA ASP A 12 -7.92 14.70 -14.09
C ASP A 12 -6.81 15.67 -14.48
N GLY A 13 -7.17 16.82 -15.04
CA GLY A 13 -6.19 17.81 -15.51
C GLY A 13 -5.33 18.45 -14.42
N SER A 14 -5.72 18.33 -13.14
CA SER A 14 -4.97 18.80 -11.98
C SER A 14 -4.06 17.71 -11.36
N ALA A 15 -4.11 16.47 -11.85
CA ALA A 15 -3.23 15.41 -11.38
C ALA A 15 -1.79 15.61 -11.89
N GLU A 16 -0.85 15.39 -11.00
CA GLU A 16 0.59 15.43 -11.31
C GLU A 16 1.13 14.01 -11.47
N ILE A 17 1.76 13.71 -12.61
CA ILE A 17 2.30 12.37 -12.90
C ILE A 17 3.77 12.50 -13.29
N GLY A 18 4.64 11.84 -12.53
CA GLY A 18 6.08 11.81 -12.74
C GLY A 18 6.50 11.12 -14.04
N ALA A 19 7.70 11.46 -14.49
CA ALA A 19 8.29 10.94 -15.71
C ALA A 19 8.42 9.41 -15.70
N GLY A 20 8.34 8.77 -16.87
CA GLY A 20 8.45 7.31 -17.01
C GLY A 20 7.23 6.52 -16.54
N SER A 21 6.21 7.17 -15.99
CA SER A 21 5.00 6.52 -15.51
C SER A 21 4.09 6.03 -16.63
N SER A 22 3.27 5.02 -16.34
CA SER A 22 2.32 4.44 -17.29
C SER A 22 0.95 4.25 -16.65
N VAL A 23 -0.09 4.80 -17.30
CA VAL A 23 -1.50 4.66 -16.88
C VAL A 23 -2.22 3.80 -17.90
N TRP A 24 -2.74 2.64 -17.46
CA TRP A 24 -3.37 1.66 -18.30
C TRP A 24 -4.87 1.90 -18.49
N ASP A 25 -5.45 1.11 -19.39
CA ASP A 25 -6.84 1.21 -19.79
C ASP A 25 -7.82 1.26 -18.61
N LEU A 26 -8.84 2.12 -18.71
CA LEU A 26 -9.91 2.27 -17.71
C LEU A 26 -9.43 2.68 -16.31
N ALA A 27 -8.14 2.96 -16.10
CA ALA A 27 -7.67 3.51 -14.85
C ALA A 27 -8.25 4.91 -14.63
N GLN A 28 -8.52 5.28 -13.39
CA GLN A 28 -9.01 6.59 -13.01
C GLN A 28 -8.08 7.24 -12.00
N ILE A 29 -7.59 8.44 -12.33
CA ILE A 29 -6.76 9.27 -11.45
C ILE A 29 -7.52 10.58 -11.21
N ARG A 30 -7.85 10.83 -9.95
CA ARG A 30 -8.69 11.94 -9.54
C ARG A 30 -7.90 13.24 -9.37
N GLU A 31 -8.68 14.30 -9.12
CA GLU A 31 -8.20 15.66 -8.94
C GLU A 31 -7.13 15.78 -7.83
N GLY A 32 -6.06 16.51 -8.12
CA GLY A 32 -4.99 16.80 -7.19
C GLY A 32 -4.13 15.61 -6.76
N ALA A 33 -4.35 14.41 -7.34
CA ALA A 33 -3.49 13.25 -7.07
C ALA A 33 -2.05 13.52 -7.56
N ARG A 34 -1.06 13.06 -6.81
CA ARG A 34 0.36 13.23 -7.11
C ARG A 34 1.07 11.89 -7.13
N LEU A 35 1.62 11.54 -8.27
CA LEU A 35 2.36 10.32 -8.51
C LEU A 35 3.80 10.67 -8.86
N GLY A 36 4.75 10.01 -8.21
CA GLY A 36 6.18 10.13 -8.51
C GLY A 36 6.55 9.55 -9.87
N GLU A 37 7.86 9.44 -10.10
CA GLU A 37 8.41 8.92 -11.36
C GLU A 37 8.29 7.39 -11.45
N GLY A 38 8.25 6.84 -12.65
CA GLY A 38 8.29 5.40 -12.91
C GLY A 38 7.09 4.60 -12.38
N CYS A 39 5.98 5.24 -12.05
CA CYS A 39 4.78 4.57 -11.54
C CYS A 39 4.04 3.79 -12.63
N VAL A 40 3.45 2.66 -12.24
CA VAL A 40 2.59 1.85 -13.10
C VAL A 40 1.20 1.77 -12.49
N ILE A 41 0.21 2.31 -13.19
CA ILE A 41 -1.20 2.29 -12.78
C ILE A 41 -1.94 1.30 -13.68
N GLY A 42 -2.27 0.15 -13.13
CA GLY A 42 -2.88 -0.97 -13.84
C GLY A 42 -4.29 -0.70 -14.34
N ARG A 43 -4.79 -1.57 -15.22
CA ARG A 43 -6.13 -1.47 -15.79
C ARG A 43 -7.20 -1.34 -14.70
N GLY A 44 -8.09 -0.35 -14.85
CA GLY A 44 -9.21 -0.13 -13.94
C GLY A 44 -8.82 0.19 -12.50
N ALA A 45 -7.55 0.51 -12.23
CA ALA A 45 -7.14 0.96 -10.92
C ALA A 45 -7.69 2.37 -10.64
N TYR A 46 -8.00 2.63 -9.38
CA TYR A 46 -8.52 3.92 -8.92
C TYR A 46 -7.51 4.60 -7.98
N VAL A 47 -7.21 5.84 -8.27
CA VAL A 47 -6.41 6.73 -7.42
C VAL A 47 -7.27 7.92 -7.04
N GLY A 48 -7.60 8.03 -5.77
CA GLY A 48 -8.51 9.04 -5.21
C GLY A 48 -7.94 10.46 -5.21
N SER A 49 -8.80 11.41 -4.90
CA SER A 49 -8.47 12.84 -4.89
C SER A 49 -7.35 13.15 -3.90
N GLY A 50 -6.30 13.85 -4.36
CA GLY A 50 -5.19 14.25 -3.49
C GLY A 50 -4.33 13.13 -2.95
N VAL A 51 -4.51 11.87 -3.38
CA VAL A 51 -3.64 10.75 -3.04
C VAL A 51 -2.20 11.06 -3.44
N ARG A 52 -1.25 10.70 -2.57
CA ARG A 52 0.18 10.88 -2.81
C ARG A 52 0.86 9.54 -2.95
N MET A 53 1.66 9.40 -3.99
CA MET A 53 2.46 8.21 -4.26
C MET A 53 3.90 8.63 -4.59
N GLY A 54 4.85 7.96 -3.96
CA GLY A 54 6.28 8.11 -4.27
C GLY A 54 6.65 7.51 -5.62
N ASP A 55 7.94 7.38 -5.84
CA ASP A 55 8.51 6.87 -7.08
C ASP A 55 8.37 5.35 -7.20
N ASN A 56 8.38 4.83 -8.44
CA ASN A 56 8.40 3.39 -8.75
C ASN A 56 7.27 2.57 -8.13
N CYS A 57 6.16 3.18 -7.78
CA CYS A 57 4.99 2.47 -7.28
C CYS A 57 4.28 1.67 -8.38
N LYS A 58 3.71 0.51 -8.00
CA LYS A 58 2.93 -0.32 -8.92
C LYS A 58 1.56 -0.61 -8.32
N LEU A 59 0.52 -0.03 -8.90
CA LEU A 59 -0.86 -0.42 -8.66
C LEU A 59 -1.28 -1.42 -9.72
N GLN A 60 -1.61 -2.64 -9.30
CA GLN A 60 -2.09 -3.67 -10.21
C GLN A 60 -3.56 -3.45 -10.57
N ASN A 61 -4.05 -4.25 -11.53
CA ASN A 61 -5.39 -4.09 -12.07
C ASN A 61 -6.46 -4.07 -10.97
N TYR A 62 -7.38 -3.11 -11.09
CA TYR A 62 -8.53 -2.93 -10.19
C TYR A 62 -8.16 -2.66 -8.71
N ALA A 63 -6.95 -2.25 -8.42
CA ALA A 63 -6.60 -1.75 -7.09
C ALA A 63 -7.32 -0.43 -6.82
N LEU A 64 -7.86 -0.26 -5.61
CA LEU A 64 -8.63 0.91 -5.19
C LEU A 64 -7.88 1.64 -4.07
N VAL A 65 -7.29 2.76 -4.40
CA VAL A 65 -6.52 3.61 -3.49
C VAL A 65 -7.33 4.87 -3.22
N TYR A 66 -8.14 4.82 -2.16
CA TYR A 66 -8.98 5.96 -1.78
C TYR A 66 -8.19 7.01 -1.00
N GLU A 67 -8.64 8.25 -1.14
CA GLU A 67 -8.13 9.40 -0.40
C GLU A 67 -8.41 9.29 1.11
N PRO A 68 -7.57 9.84 1.97
CA PRO A 68 -6.28 10.51 1.72
C PRO A 68 -5.07 9.56 1.86
N ALA A 69 -5.03 8.46 1.11
CA ALA A 69 -3.91 7.51 1.19
C ALA A 69 -2.57 8.16 0.80
N GLU A 70 -1.50 7.73 1.47
CA GLU A 70 -0.13 8.11 1.20
C GLU A 70 0.73 6.85 1.01
N LEU A 71 1.43 6.74 -0.11
CA LEU A 71 2.33 5.65 -0.46
C LEU A 71 3.75 6.19 -0.63
N GLY A 72 4.71 5.58 0.03
CA GLY A 72 6.14 5.85 -0.17
C GLY A 72 6.67 5.29 -1.50
N ASP A 73 7.99 5.25 -1.64
CA ASP A 73 8.65 4.78 -2.85
C ASP A 73 8.58 3.26 -2.98
N GLY A 74 8.50 2.76 -4.21
CA GLY A 74 8.57 1.33 -4.52
C GLY A 74 7.44 0.48 -3.95
N VAL A 75 6.31 1.07 -3.57
CA VAL A 75 5.15 0.35 -3.02
C VAL A 75 4.48 -0.48 -4.11
N PHE A 76 4.20 -1.74 -3.79
CA PHE A 76 3.42 -2.65 -4.63
C PHE A 76 2.01 -2.86 -4.07
N ILE A 77 1.01 -2.53 -4.85
CA ILE A 77 -0.41 -2.78 -4.56
C ILE A 77 -0.93 -3.85 -5.52
N GLY A 78 -1.22 -5.03 -4.99
CA GLY A 78 -1.69 -6.19 -5.74
C GLY A 78 -3.06 -6.01 -6.41
N PRO A 79 -3.46 -6.92 -7.31
CA PRO A 79 -4.76 -6.85 -8.00
C PRO A 79 -5.94 -6.83 -7.03
N ALA A 80 -6.88 -5.93 -7.28
CA ALA A 80 -8.11 -5.77 -6.51
C ALA A 80 -7.92 -5.58 -5.00
N VAL A 81 -6.79 -5.00 -4.58
CA VAL A 81 -6.58 -4.50 -3.21
C VAL A 81 -7.47 -3.29 -2.98
N VAL A 82 -7.98 -3.15 -1.75
CA VAL A 82 -8.77 -2.00 -1.32
C VAL A 82 -8.10 -1.33 -0.13
N LEU A 83 -7.74 -0.06 -0.27
CA LEU A 83 -7.42 0.82 0.85
C LEU A 83 -8.68 1.60 1.18
N THR A 84 -9.31 1.37 2.35
CA THR A 84 -10.54 2.07 2.72
C THR A 84 -10.24 3.48 3.23
N ASN A 85 -11.26 4.32 3.38
CA ASN A 85 -11.11 5.70 3.84
C ASN A 85 -12.22 6.20 4.79
N ASP A 86 -13.16 5.34 5.14
CA ASP A 86 -14.21 5.65 6.12
C ASP A 86 -14.13 4.66 7.28
N HIS A 87 -13.93 5.18 8.50
CA HIS A 87 -13.84 4.36 9.71
C HIS A 87 -15.20 3.83 10.16
N ASN A 88 -16.27 4.60 9.92
CA ASN A 88 -17.63 4.27 10.33
C ASN A 88 -18.62 4.49 9.17
N PRO A 89 -18.55 3.64 8.11
CA PRO A 89 -19.32 3.86 6.89
C PRO A 89 -20.82 3.76 7.13
N ARG A 90 -21.53 4.82 6.78
CA ARG A 90 -22.99 4.90 6.76
C ARG A 90 -23.42 5.81 5.61
N SER A 91 -24.41 5.40 4.86
CA SER A 91 -25.00 6.22 3.79
C SER A 91 -25.93 7.32 4.31
N VAL A 92 -26.43 7.14 5.53
CA VAL A 92 -27.33 8.10 6.18
C VAL A 92 -26.84 8.43 7.59
N ASP A 93 -27.25 9.59 8.11
CA ASP A 93 -27.08 9.99 9.51
C ASP A 93 -28.10 9.24 10.43
N PRO A 94 -28.06 9.43 11.77
CA PRO A 94 -29.01 8.80 12.69
C PRO A 94 -30.49 9.16 12.44
N ASP A 95 -30.77 10.29 11.80
CA ASP A 95 -32.10 10.75 11.46
C ASP A 95 -32.59 10.25 10.07
N GLY A 96 -31.77 9.42 9.42
CA GLY A 96 -32.08 8.84 8.09
C GLY A 96 -31.82 9.75 6.91
N LYS A 97 -31.19 10.90 7.09
CA LYS A 97 -30.82 11.83 6.01
C LYS A 97 -29.54 11.36 5.33
N GLN A 98 -29.52 11.41 4.00
CA GLN A 98 -28.35 11.04 3.20
C GLN A 98 -27.13 11.91 3.55
N LYS A 99 -26.03 11.26 3.91
CA LYS A 99 -24.72 11.89 4.10
C LYS A 99 -24.11 12.31 2.74
N ARG A 100 -23.43 13.44 2.75
CA ARG A 100 -22.73 14.00 1.59
C ARG A 100 -21.28 14.29 1.94
N GLY A 101 -20.48 14.74 0.98
CA GLY A 101 -19.12 15.23 1.24
C GLY A 101 -19.15 16.31 2.32
N GLY A 102 -18.34 16.11 3.40
CA GLY A 102 -18.33 16.97 4.59
C GLY A 102 -19.14 16.45 5.79
N ASP A 103 -20.00 15.44 5.60
CA ASP A 103 -20.76 14.82 6.70
C ASP A 103 -20.02 13.62 7.33
N TRP A 104 -18.77 13.37 6.91
CA TRP A 104 -17.89 12.32 7.43
C TRP A 104 -16.42 12.74 7.30
N GLU A 105 -15.57 12.15 8.11
CA GLU A 105 -14.14 12.42 8.10
C GLU A 105 -13.42 11.30 7.33
N ALA A 106 -12.71 11.68 6.28
CA ALA A 106 -11.87 10.76 5.54
C ALA A 106 -10.60 10.46 6.34
N VAL A 107 -10.31 9.17 6.54
CA VAL A 107 -9.11 8.67 7.18
C VAL A 107 -8.33 7.82 6.20
N GLY A 108 -7.00 7.92 6.19
CA GLY A 108 -6.16 7.29 5.17
C GLY A 108 -5.38 6.09 5.65
N VAL A 109 -4.93 5.30 4.69
CA VAL A 109 -3.89 4.29 4.86
C VAL A 109 -2.55 4.90 4.48
N LYS A 110 -1.55 4.79 5.37
CA LYS A 110 -0.17 5.17 5.09
C LYS A 110 0.66 3.93 4.83
N ILE A 111 1.37 3.90 3.71
CA ILE A 111 2.20 2.76 3.31
C ILE A 111 3.62 3.28 3.08
N SER A 112 4.56 2.75 3.85
CA SER A 112 5.96 3.14 3.77
C SER A 112 6.69 2.43 2.62
N ASP A 113 7.92 2.90 2.33
CA ASP A 113 8.73 2.48 1.20
C ASP A 113 8.89 0.95 1.10
N GLY A 114 8.84 0.45 -0.12
CA GLY A 114 9.08 -0.95 -0.45
C GLY A 114 8.02 -1.94 0.03
N ALA A 115 6.99 -1.50 0.74
CA ALA A 115 5.94 -2.40 1.22
C ALA A 115 5.13 -3.01 0.08
N SER A 116 4.66 -4.24 0.29
CA SER A 116 3.91 -5.01 -0.70
C SER A 116 2.58 -5.50 -0.15
N ILE A 117 1.50 -5.18 -0.86
CA ILE A 117 0.14 -5.58 -0.50
C ILE A 117 -0.33 -6.65 -1.48
N GLY A 118 -0.58 -7.86 -0.97
CA GLY A 118 -1.01 -9.00 -1.78
C GLY A 118 -2.41 -8.84 -2.37
N ALA A 119 -2.67 -9.55 -3.46
CA ALA A 119 -3.94 -9.47 -4.20
C ALA A 119 -5.17 -9.65 -3.29
N ARG A 120 -6.21 -8.82 -3.53
CA ARG A 120 -7.48 -8.85 -2.78
C ARG A 120 -7.36 -8.61 -1.27
N ALA A 121 -6.24 -8.12 -0.77
CA ALA A 121 -6.15 -7.67 0.61
C ALA A 121 -6.99 -6.40 0.81
N VAL A 122 -7.51 -6.22 2.02
CA VAL A 122 -8.23 -5.00 2.44
C VAL A 122 -7.48 -4.37 3.59
N CYS A 123 -7.10 -3.11 3.42
CA CYS A 123 -6.47 -2.30 4.46
C CYS A 123 -7.51 -1.33 5.01
N VAL A 124 -7.94 -1.55 6.27
CA VAL A 124 -9.00 -0.77 6.92
C VAL A 124 -8.40 0.44 7.61
N ALA A 125 -8.64 1.63 7.03
CA ALA A 125 -8.14 2.89 7.59
C ALA A 125 -8.79 3.24 8.95
N PRO A 126 -8.09 4.01 9.83
CA PRO A 126 -6.71 4.48 9.66
C PRO A 126 -5.68 3.42 10.11
N ILE A 127 -4.67 3.17 9.29
CA ILE A 127 -3.54 2.30 9.63
C ILE A 127 -2.26 2.77 8.93
N THR A 128 -1.12 2.39 9.50
CA THR A 128 0.20 2.52 8.90
C THR A 128 0.78 1.15 8.58
N ILE A 129 1.31 0.98 7.37
CA ILE A 129 2.04 -0.22 6.95
C ILE A 129 3.52 0.16 6.82
N GLY A 130 4.36 -0.50 7.60
CA GLY A 130 5.78 -0.22 7.73
C GLY A 130 6.59 -0.57 6.48
N ARG A 131 7.83 -0.09 6.46
CA ARG A 131 8.76 -0.27 5.34
C ARG A 131 8.98 -1.76 5.06
N TRP A 132 8.99 -2.12 3.77
CA TRP A 132 9.25 -3.49 3.33
C TRP A 132 8.30 -4.54 3.91
N ALA A 133 7.24 -4.14 4.62
CA ALA A 133 6.24 -5.07 5.13
C ALA A 133 5.53 -5.78 3.98
N MET A 134 5.12 -7.01 4.23
CA MET A 134 4.38 -7.81 3.25
C MET A 134 3.03 -8.24 3.83
N ILE A 135 1.98 -7.82 3.15
CA ILE A 135 0.60 -8.23 3.42
C ILE A 135 0.26 -9.38 2.46
N ALA A 136 -0.09 -10.54 2.99
CA ALA A 136 -0.46 -11.68 2.16
C ALA A 136 -1.76 -11.44 1.39
N ALA A 137 -1.93 -12.15 0.28
CA ALA A 137 -3.16 -12.10 -0.50
C ALA A 137 -4.39 -12.47 0.35
N GLY A 138 -5.49 -11.74 0.17
CA GLY A 138 -6.75 -11.94 0.87
C GLY A 138 -6.75 -11.54 2.35
N ALA A 139 -5.68 -10.95 2.87
CA ALA A 139 -5.64 -10.52 4.27
C ALA A 139 -6.53 -9.28 4.51
N VAL A 140 -7.09 -9.17 5.73
CA VAL A 140 -7.80 -7.97 6.19
C VAL A 140 -7.00 -7.32 7.31
N VAL A 141 -6.34 -6.22 6.99
CA VAL A 141 -5.46 -5.48 7.91
C VAL A 141 -6.27 -4.44 8.65
N THR A 142 -6.34 -4.56 9.98
CA THR A 142 -7.14 -3.69 10.85
C THR A 142 -6.31 -2.98 11.93
N LYS A 143 -4.99 -3.12 11.88
CA LYS A 143 -4.02 -2.51 12.80
C LYS A 143 -2.74 -2.18 12.06
N ASP A 144 -1.95 -1.29 12.62
CA ASP A 144 -0.62 -0.97 12.12
C ASP A 144 0.24 -2.23 11.95
N VAL A 145 1.08 -2.21 10.92
CA VAL A 145 1.98 -3.31 10.56
C VAL A 145 3.42 -2.79 10.69
N PRO A 146 4.27 -3.44 11.51
CA PRO A 146 5.66 -3.04 11.65
C PRO A 146 6.48 -3.16 10.36
N ASP A 147 7.61 -2.46 10.30
CA ASP A 147 8.60 -2.63 9.24
C ASP A 147 8.96 -4.11 9.09
N PHE A 148 9.13 -4.59 7.85
CA PHE A 148 9.51 -5.96 7.50
C PHE A 148 8.56 -7.06 7.98
N ALA A 149 7.42 -6.75 8.56
CA ALA A 149 6.49 -7.77 9.04
C ALA A 149 5.79 -8.50 7.89
N LEU A 150 5.70 -9.83 8.00
CA LEU A 150 4.84 -10.67 7.17
C LEU A 150 3.53 -10.91 7.91
N VAL A 151 2.42 -10.41 7.37
CA VAL A 151 1.09 -10.56 7.96
C VAL A 151 0.14 -11.31 7.04
N VAL A 152 -0.71 -12.17 7.62
CA VAL A 152 -1.67 -13.00 6.89
C VAL A 152 -3.00 -13.10 7.64
N GLY A 153 -4.07 -13.41 6.94
CA GLY A 153 -5.34 -13.83 7.52
C GLY A 153 -6.37 -12.72 7.73
N VAL A 154 -7.51 -13.10 8.32
CA VAL A 154 -8.67 -12.25 8.60
C VAL A 154 -9.13 -12.47 10.05
N PRO A 155 -8.87 -11.51 10.96
CA PRO A 155 -8.03 -10.32 10.77
C PRO A 155 -6.54 -10.69 10.62
N ALA A 156 -5.77 -9.84 9.93
CA ALA A 156 -4.35 -10.09 9.69
C ALA A 156 -3.53 -10.18 10.97
N ARG A 157 -2.58 -11.14 11.00
CA ARG A 157 -1.65 -11.35 12.11
C ARG A 157 -0.23 -11.56 11.57
N ARG A 158 0.77 -11.05 12.27
CA ARG A 158 2.16 -11.30 11.94
C ARG A 158 2.51 -12.78 12.16
N ILE A 159 3.12 -13.38 11.15
CA ILE A 159 3.59 -14.77 11.16
C ILE A 159 5.10 -14.88 10.98
N GLY A 160 5.81 -13.77 10.90
CA GLY A 160 7.26 -13.70 10.73
C GLY A 160 7.68 -12.39 10.10
N TRP A 161 8.86 -12.42 9.52
CA TRP A 161 9.52 -11.30 8.89
C TRP A 161 9.87 -11.60 7.44
N VAL A 162 10.00 -10.54 6.63
CA VAL A 162 10.49 -10.60 5.25
C VAL A 162 11.64 -9.61 5.08
N GLY A 163 12.62 -9.97 4.25
CA GLY A 163 13.66 -9.04 3.86
C GLY A 163 13.29 -8.22 2.62
N ARG A 164 14.18 -7.34 2.19
CA ARG A 164 13.99 -6.51 0.98
C ARG A 164 13.76 -7.35 -0.29
N ALA A 165 14.28 -8.56 -0.35
CA ALA A 165 14.05 -9.48 -1.44
C ALA A 165 12.61 -10.05 -1.50
N GLY A 166 11.73 -9.70 -0.53
CA GLY A 166 10.37 -10.20 -0.43
C GLY A 166 10.29 -11.68 -0.03
N VAL A 167 11.35 -12.23 0.53
CA VAL A 167 11.44 -13.63 0.96
C VAL A 167 11.34 -13.67 2.48
N ARG A 168 10.57 -14.64 3.01
CA ARG A 168 10.48 -14.86 4.45
C ARG A 168 11.86 -15.13 5.03
N LEU A 169 12.21 -14.42 6.08
CA LEU A 169 13.48 -14.58 6.79
C LEU A 169 13.46 -15.87 7.62
N THR A 170 14.64 -16.40 7.85
CA THR A 170 14.88 -17.56 8.73
C THR A 170 15.64 -17.08 9.97
N GLU A 171 15.15 -17.42 11.15
CA GLU A 171 15.87 -17.14 12.38
C GLU A 171 17.13 -18.00 12.47
N ARG A 172 18.24 -17.41 12.87
CA ARG A 172 19.50 -18.11 13.03
C ARG A 172 19.52 -18.90 14.34
N THR A 173 19.89 -20.16 14.27
CA THR A 173 19.95 -21.04 15.45
C THR A 173 21.16 -20.78 16.32
N ASP A 174 22.24 -20.22 15.75
CA ASP A 174 23.50 -19.90 16.41
C ASP A 174 23.51 -18.50 17.05
N GLU A 175 22.55 -17.64 16.71
CA GLU A 175 22.47 -16.27 17.20
C GLU A 175 21.00 -15.87 17.43
N PRO A 176 20.45 -16.07 18.64
CA PRO A 176 19.05 -15.75 18.95
C PRO A 176 18.69 -14.28 18.66
N GLY A 177 17.57 -14.06 17.96
CA GLY A 177 17.13 -12.75 17.53
C GLY A 177 17.79 -12.23 16.25
N ALA A 178 18.74 -12.97 15.67
CA ALA A 178 19.27 -12.70 14.34
C ALA A 178 18.49 -13.46 13.28
N TRP A 179 18.20 -12.77 12.19
CA TRP A 179 17.43 -13.29 11.05
C TRP A 179 18.26 -13.16 9.78
N GLU A 180 18.12 -14.10 8.87
CA GLU A 180 18.83 -14.13 7.59
C GLU A 180 17.86 -14.29 6.42
N CYS A 181 18.12 -13.55 5.35
CA CYS A 181 17.44 -13.75 4.10
C CYS A 181 18.03 -14.95 3.36
N PRO A 182 17.28 -16.07 3.16
CA PRO A 182 17.83 -17.27 2.53
C PRO A 182 18.17 -17.06 1.05
N ARG A 183 17.73 -15.94 0.45
CA ARG A 183 18.00 -15.61 -0.96
C ARG A 183 19.24 -14.74 -1.13
N THR A 184 19.45 -13.77 -0.24
CA THR A 184 20.51 -12.75 -0.40
C THR A 184 21.60 -12.84 0.65
N GLY A 185 21.38 -13.57 1.76
CA GLY A 185 22.29 -13.62 2.88
C GLY A 185 22.30 -12.37 3.75
N GLU A 186 21.42 -11.39 3.46
CA GLU A 186 21.27 -10.19 4.29
C GLU A 186 20.83 -10.54 5.70
N LEU A 187 21.43 -9.87 6.69
CA LEU A 187 21.16 -10.09 8.09
C LEU A 187 20.31 -8.99 8.71
N TYR A 188 19.46 -9.39 9.64
CA TYR A 188 18.57 -8.52 10.38
C TYR A 188 18.63 -8.86 11.87
N ASP A 189 18.34 -7.89 12.72
CA ASP A 189 18.23 -8.06 14.17
C ASP A 189 16.81 -7.75 14.64
N GLU A 190 16.22 -8.68 15.41
CA GLU A 190 14.95 -8.47 16.09
C GLU A 190 15.20 -8.13 17.56
N LYS A 191 14.63 -6.99 17.97
CA LYS A 191 14.64 -6.56 19.36
C LYS A 191 13.30 -5.93 19.73
N ASN A 192 12.66 -6.42 20.76
CA ASN A 192 11.35 -5.91 21.22
C ASN A 192 10.29 -5.85 20.12
N ASP A 193 10.13 -6.93 19.35
CA ASP A 193 9.18 -7.02 18.21
C ASP A 193 9.45 -6.03 17.06
N VAL A 194 10.63 -5.46 16.97
CA VAL A 194 11.09 -4.59 15.88
C VAL A 194 12.25 -5.26 15.17
N LEU A 195 12.13 -5.38 13.84
CA LEU A 195 13.22 -5.87 12.99
C LEU A 195 13.99 -4.70 12.39
N THR A 196 15.31 -4.78 12.40
CA THR A 196 16.21 -3.81 11.78
C THR A 196 17.24 -4.50 10.89
N GLU A 197 17.62 -3.86 9.79
CA GLU A 197 18.71 -4.35 8.93
C GLU A 197 20.05 -4.17 9.63
N ARG A 198 20.92 -5.17 9.54
CA ARG A 198 22.33 -5.02 9.94
C ARG A 198 23.06 -4.19 8.89
N SER A 199 23.67 -3.13 9.34
CA SER A 199 24.63 -2.41 8.50
C SER A 199 25.84 -3.31 8.22
N VAL A 200 26.19 -3.42 6.94
CA VAL A 200 27.43 -4.10 6.50
C VAL A 200 28.64 -3.24 6.81
#